data_91b01d91e6326e851a842079a3293b9b
#
_entry.id   91b01d91e6326e851a842079a3293b9b
#
_cell.length_a   1.000
_cell.length_b   1.000
_cell.length_c   1.000
_cell.angle_alpha   90.00
_cell.angle_beta   90.00
_cell.angle_gamma   90.00
#
_symmetry.space_group_name_H-M   'P 1'
#
loop_
_entity.id
_entity.type
_entity.pdbx_description
1 polymer ?
#
loop_
_entity_poly.entity_id
_entity_poly.type
_entity_poly.pdbx_seq_one_letter_code
_entity_poly.pdbx_strand_id
1 'polypeptide(L)'
;MRIVIPINKIPDTIMINSFICVCLGALASLIFAMIDLSDSFNSLCSKIFHKNSHDSVWKDVIDRKHGSNLNVYLYGKDYFIIGHYAFQDENLSPDSWLAVSGFGKYDIKTKEPIGTTFHDDETIYTLIRLKDIERVEVF
;
A
#
# COMPACT_ATOMS: atom_id res chain seq x y z
N MET A 1 -8.44 -49.20 4.36
CA MET A 1 -8.87 -49.58 5.70
C MET A 1 -9.20 -48.30 6.48
N ARG A 2 -10.48 -47.99 6.75
CA ARG A 2 -10.86 -46.81 7.55
C ARG A 2 -10.94 -47.24 9.00
N ILE A 3 -10.05 -46.74 9.85
CA ILE A 3 -10.11 -46.95 11.29
C ILE A 3 -11.04 -45.87 11.85
N VAL A 4 -12.26 -46.26 12.24
CA VAL A 4 -13.21 -45.38 12.92
C VAL A 4 -13.03 -45.61 14.42
N ILE A 5 -12.42 -44.67 15.12
CA ILE A 5 -12.32 -44.70 16.58
C ILE A 5 -13.59 -44.04 17.13
N PRO A 6 -14.42 -44.76 17.91
CA PRO A 6 -15.62 -44.19 18.50
C PRO A 6 -15.26 -43.12 19.54
N ILE A 7 -15.89 -41.95 19.41
CA ILE A 7 -15.62 -40.74 20.22
C ILE A 7 -15.71 -40.99 21.71
N ASN A 8 -16.58 -41.90 22.14
CA ASN A 8 -16.77 -42.27 23.55
C ASN A 8 -15.60 -43.07 24.17
N LYS A 9 -14.55 -43.40 23.42
CA LYS A 9 -13.33 -44.03 23.90
C LYS A 9 -12.13 -43.13 24.01
N ILE A 10 -12.28 -41.82 23.67
CA ILE A 10 -11.20 -40.85 23.80
C ILE A 10 -11.21 -40.37 25.26
N PRO A 11 -10.11 -40.53 26.02
CA PRO A 11 -10.01 -40.00 27.37
C PRO A 11 -10.26 -38.49 27.41
N ASP A 12 -11.05 -38.01 28.36
CA ASP A 12 -11.38 -36.58 28.52
C ASP A 12 -10.14 -35.69 28.57
N THR A 13 -9.06 -36.18 29.16
CA THR A 13 -7.77 -35.51 29.23
C THR A 13 -7.17 -35.24 27.84
N ILE A 14 -7.34 -36.11 26.85
CA ILE A 14 -6.86 -35.95 25.50
C ILE A 14 -7.70 -34.87 24.77
N MET A 15 -9.01 -34.89 24.96
CA MET A 15 -9.90 -33.88 24.39
C MET A 15 -9.60 -32.49 24.94
N ILE A 16 -9.42 -32.37 26.27
CA ILE A 16 -9.08 -31.09 26.91
C ILE A 16 -7.74 -30.57 26.41
N ASN A 17 -6.70 -31.42 26.36
CA ASN A 17 -5.38 -31.01 25.88
C ASN A 17 -5.42 -30.58 24.40
N SER A 18 -6.17 -31.31 23.56
CA SER A 18 -6.32 -30.92 22.14
C SER A 18 -7.03 -29.57 21.98
N PHE A 19 -8.07 -29.32 22.79
CA PHE A 19 -8.76 -28.02 22.79
C PHE A 19 -7.84 -26.88 23.23
N ILE A 20 -7.04 -27.06 24.28
CA ILE A 20 -6.06 -26.10 24.76
C ILE A 20 -5.03 -25.80 23.68
N CYS A 21 -4.51 -26.83 22.99
CA CYS A 21 -3.54 -26.62 21.89
C CYS A 21 -4.14 -25.82 20.73
N VAL A 22 -5.39 -26.06 20.36
CA VAL A 22 -6.07 -25.29 19.32
C VAL A 22 -6.26 -23.84 19.73
N CYS A 23 -6.70 -23.59 20.97
CA CYS A 23 -6.86 -22.23 21.50
C CYS A 23 -5.52 -21.47 21.56
N LEU A 24 -4.44 -22.11 22.01
CA LEU A 24 -3.12 -21.51 22.06
C LEU A 24 -2.59 -21.21 20.64
N GLY A 25 -2.81 -22.11 19.69
CA GLY A 25 -2.43 -21.90 18.30
C GLY A 25 -3.18 -20.72 17.66
N ALA A 26 -4.48 -20.60 17.94
CA ALA A 26 -5.27 -19.46 17.45
C ALA A 26 -4.82 -18.13 18.07
N LEU A 27 -4.53 -18.10 19.37
CA LEU A 27 -3.98 -16.92 20.05
C LEU A 27 -2.61 -16.53 19.49
N ALA A 28 -1.71 -17.49 19.30
CA ALA A 28 -0.41 -17.24 18.71
C ALA A 28 -0.54 -16.67 17.30
N SER A 29 -1.42 -17.22 16.46
CA SER A 29 -1.67 -16.72 15.11
C SER A 29 -2.20 -15.28 15.10
N LEU A 30 -3.09 -14.93 16.02
CA LEU A 30 -3.58 -13.56 16.18
C LEU A 30 -2.46 -12.58 16.58
N ILE A 31 -1.60 -12.99 17.52
CA ILE A 31 -0.46 -12.17 17.94
C ILE A 31 0.50 -11.95 16.77
N PHE A 32 0.83 -13.00 16.00
CA PHE A 32 1.69 -12.88 14.82
C PHE A 32 1.07 -11.98 13.76
N ALA A 33 -0.23 -12.09 13.49
CA ALA A 33 -0.93 -11.21 12.55
C ALA A 33 -0.90 -9.75 13.00
N MET A 34 -1.07 -9.46 14.29
CA MET A 34 -0.96 -8.09 14.82
C MET A 34 0.46 -7.53 14.72
N ILE A 35 1.48 -8.36 14.91
CA ILE A 35 2.88 -7.97 14.77
C ILE A 35 3.20 -7.68 13.30
N ASP A 36 2.76 -8.52 12.38
CA ASP A 36 3.01 -8.40 10.93
C ASP A 36 2.35 -7.14 10.34
N LEU A 37 1.17 -6.78 10.86
CA LEU A 37 0.45 -5.55 10.49
C LEU A 37 1.01 -4.29 11.17
N SER A 38 1.97 -4.42 12.11
CA SER A 38 2.52 -3.28 12.85
C SER A 38 3.59 -2.55 12.03
N ASP A 39 3.36 -1.27 11.74
CA ASP A 39 4.35 -0.38 11.09
C ASP A 39 5.67 -0.32 11.87
N SER A 40 5.61 -0.44 13.19
CA SER A 40 6.79 -0.45 14.07
C SER A 40 7.65 -1.70 13.87
N PHE A 41 7.02 -2.87 13.70
CA PHE A 41 7.72 -4.12 13.43
C PHE A 41 8.35 -4.12 12.03
N ASN A 42 7.62 -3.64 11.03
CA ASN A 42 8.12 -3.48 9.67
C ASN A 42 9.31 -2.52 9.61
N SER A 43 9.27 -1.41 10.35
CA SER A 43 10.39 -0.46 10.48
C SER A 43 11.60 -1.11 11.14
N LEU A 44 11.40 -1.94 12.17
CA LEU A 44 12.48 -2.66 12.85
C LEU A 44 13.11 -3.71 11.93
N CYS A 45 12.29 -4.48 11.22
CA CYS A 45 12.75 -5.48 10.26
C CYS A 45 13.55 -4.84 9.12
N SER A 46 13.13 -3.71 8.58
CA SER A 46 13.86 -3.00 7.53
C SER A 46 15.24 -2.54 8.00
N LYS A 47 15.37 -2.09 9.25
CA LYS A 47 16.64 -1.68 9.85
C LYS A 47 17.61 -2.86 10.09
N ILE A 48 17.07 -4.01 10.54
CA ILE A 48 17.91 -5.17 10.88
C ILE A 48 18.33 -5.93 9.62
N PHE A 49 17.43 -6.13 8.69
CA PHE A 49 17.68 -6.98 7.53
C PHE A 49 18.09 -6.20 6.29
N HIS A 50 18.18 -4.88 6.36
CA HIS A 50 18.42 -3.97 5.21
C HIS A 50 17.51 -4.31 4.02
N LYS A 51 16.36 -4.89 4.30
CA LYS A 51 15.38 -5.29 3.31
C LYS A 51 14.16 -4.40 3.51
N ASN A 52 13.86 -3.57 2.52
CA ASN A 52 12.61 -2.82 2.53
C ASN A 52 11.46 -3.82 2.56
N SER A 53 10.68 -3.81 3.64
CA SER A 53 9.49 -4.64 3.80
C SER A 53 8.36 -4.23 2.86
N HIS A 54 8.55 -3.12 2.13
CA HIS A 54 7.60 -2.61 1.16
C HIS A 54 8.00 -3.07 -0.25
N ASP A 55 7.08 -3.72 -0.93
CA ASP A 55 7.24 -4.21 -2.30
C ASP A 55 7.40 -3.08 -3.34
N SER A 56 7.35 -1.81 -2.92
CA SER A 56 7.34 -0.66 -3.80
C SER A 56 8.04 0.54 -3.17
N VAL A 57 8.97 1.15 -3.92
CA VAL A 57 9.63 2.43 -3.59
C VAL A 57 8.60 3.54 -3.30
N TRP A 58 7.44 3.49 -3.93
CA TRP A 58 6.35 4.42 -3.71
C TRP A 58 5.83 4.44 -2.28
N LYS A 59 5.76 3.27 -1.61
CA LYS A 59 5.30 3.17 -0.22
C LYS A 59 6.27 3.81 0.76
N ASP A 60 7.56 3.84 0.42
CA ASP A 60 8.60 4.42 1.26
C ASP A 60 8.73 5.94 1.09
N VAL A 61 8.43 6.44 -0.11
CA VAL A 61 8.60 7.86 -0.46
C VAL A 61 7.33 8.67 -0.16
N ILE A 62 6.15 8.05 -0.28
CA ILE A 62 4.87 8.73 -0.08
C ILE A 62 4.43 8.60 1.38
N ASP A 63 4.41 9.73 2.10
CA ASP A 63 3.80 9.79 3.44
C ASP A 63 2.27 9.83 3.33
N ARG A 64 1.65 8.65 3.48
CA ARG A 64 0.19 8.50 3.41
C ARG A 64 -0.56 9.19 4.56
N LYS A 65 0.12 9.51 5.67
CA LYS A 65 -0.52 10.12 6.85
C LYS A 65 -0.66 11.63 6.71
N HIS A 66 0.27 12.26 6.01
CA HIS A 66 0.30 13.72 5.85
C HIS A 66 -0.06 14.19 4.44
N GLY A 67 -0.32 13.24 3.54
CA GLY A 67 -0.46 13.51 2.11
C GLY A 67 0.90 13.87 1.48
N SER A 68 1.10 13.50 0.23
CA SER A 68 2.29 13.89 -0.52
C SER A 68 1.88 14.66 -1.74
N ASN A 69 2.47 15.83 -1.90
CA ASN A 69 2.33 16.60 -3.13
C ASN A 69 3.21 15.99 -4.21
N LEU A 70 2.68 15.85 -5.40
CA LEU A 70 3.36 15.27 -6.54
C LEU A 70 3.45 16.26 -7.68
N ASN A 71 4.63 16.33 -8.33
CA ASN A 71 4.77 16.82 -9.68
C ASN A 71 4.96 15.63 -10.61
N VAL A 72 4.01 15.39 -11.48
CA VAL A 72 4.02 14.27 -12.43
C VAL A 72 4.33 14.78 -13.82
N TYR A 73 5.49 14.42 -14.36
CA TYR A 73 5.93 14.74 -15.71
C TYR A 73 5.59 13.61 -16.66
N LEU A 74 5.03 13.92 -17.82
CA LEU A 74 4.52 12.95 -18.78
C LEU A 74 5.40 12.93 -20.04
N TYR A 75 5.64 11.73 -20.57
CA TYR A 75 6.38 11.58 -21.83
C TYR A 75 5.75 12.37 -22.98
N GLY A 76 6.57 13.17 -23.66
CA GLY A 76 6.19 13.89 -24.87
C GLY A 76 5.12 14.98 -24.65
N LYS A 77 4.94 15.45 -23.41
CA LYS A 77 4.06 16.56 -23.08
C LYS A 77 4.85 17.79 -22.65
N ASP A 78 4.35 18.96 -23.01
CA ASP A 78 4.93 20.25 -22.63
C ASP A 78 4.40 20.78 -21.29
N TYR A 79 3.64 19.93 -20.56
CA TYR A 79 3.07 20.25 -19.26
C TYR A 79 3.33 19.13 -18.26
N PHE A 80 3.27 19.48 -16.99
CA PHE A 80 3.27 18.55 -15.88
C PHE A 80 2.03 18.76 -15.01
N ILE A 81 1.73 17.80 -14.14
CA ILE A 81 0.57 17.81 -13.26
C ILE A 81 1.06 17.97 -11.84
N ILE A 82 0.52 18.95 -11.10
CA ILE A 82 0.71 19.11 -9.65
C ILE A 82 -0.58 18.63 -8.97
N GLY A 83 -0.46 17.87 -7.90
CA GLY A 83 -1.61 17.47 -7.09
C GLY A 83 -1.19 16.59 -5.94
N HIS A 84 -2.18 16.05 -5.22
CA HIS A 84 -1.97 15.18 -4.07
C HIS A 84 -2.04 13.72 -4.50
N TYR A 85 -1.15 12.89 -3.96
CA TYR A 85 -1.25 11.44 -4.12
C TYR A 85 -2.56 10.93 -3.51
N ALA A 86 -3.38 10.27 -4.30
CA ALA A 86 -4.62 9.67 -3.83
C ALA A 86 -4.45 8.15 -3.66
N PHE A 87 -4.20 7.45 -4.75
CA PHE A 87 -3.96 6.01 -4.74
C PHE A 87 -3.24 5.56 -6.01
N GLN A 88 -2.75 4.34 -5.97
CA GLN A 88 -2.10 3.67 -7.08
C GLN A 88 -2.50 2.20 -7.08
N ASP A 89 -2.58 1.59 -8.26
CA ASP A 89 -2.78 0.15 -8.38
C ASP A 89 -1.68 -0.63 -7.66
N GLU A 90 -2.04 -1.68 -6.93
CA GLU A 90 -1.08 -2.52 -6.18
C GLU A 90 -0.13 -3.26 -7.11
N ASN A 91 -0.59 -3.65 -8.29
CA ASN A 91 0.24 -4.28 -9.31
C ASN A 91 0.99 -3.21 -10.10
N LEU A 92 2.27 -3.03 -9.81
CA LEU A 92 3.17 -2.07 -10.47
C LEU A 92 3.47 -2.44 -11.95
N SER A 93 2.45 -2.74 -12.73
CA SER A 93 2.59 -2.99 -14.16
C SER A 93 2.64 -1.65 -14.92
N PRO A 94 3.25 -1.60 -16.12
CA PRO A 94 3.25 -0.39 -16.94
C PRO A 94 1.84 0.14 -17.27
N ASP A 95 0.83 -0.73 -17.25
CA ASP A 95 -0.56 -0.38 -17.51
C ASP A 95 -1.35 0.00 -16.26
N SER A 96 -0.73 -0.05 -15.08
CA SER A 96 -1.32 0.41 -13.81
C SER A 96 -1.52 1.92 -13.79
N TRP A 97 -2.40 2.38 -12.91
CA TRP A 97 -2.82 3.77 -12.81
C TRP A 97 -2.31 4.41 -11.53
N LEU A 98 -1.89 5.67 -11.67
CA LEU A 98 -1.66 6.60 -10.56
C LEU A 98 -2.83 7.58 -10.52
N ALA A 99 -3.49 7.71 -9.38
CA ALA A 99 -4.52 8.70 -9.13
C ALA A 99 -3.95 9.89 -8.37
N VAL A 100 -4.20 11.06 -8.89
CA VAL A 100 -3.80 12.35 -8.29
C VAL A 100 -5.06 13.18 -8.07
N SER A 101 -5.29 13.63 -6.83
CA SER A 101 -6.42 14.48 -6.46
C SER A 101 -6.01 15.95 -6.35
N GLY A 102 -7.00 16.85 -6.35
CA GLY A 102 -6.76 18.28 -6.18
C GLY A 102 -5.72 18.81 -7.17
N PHE A 103 -5.82 18.48 -8.43
CA PHE A 103 -4.75 18.64 -9.40
C PHE A 103 -4.87 19.90 -10.26
N GLY A 104 -3.73 20.35 -10.81
CA GLY A 104 -3.64 21.35 -11.86
C GLY A 104 -2.60 20.97 -12.91
N LYS A 105 -2.76 21.46 -14.14
CA LYS A 105 -1.78 21.30 -15.21
C LYS A 105 -0.96 22.58 -15.34
N TYR A 106 0.35 22.43 -15.49
CA TYR A 106 1.30 23.54 -15.53
C TYR A 106 2.26 23.39 -16.71
N ASP A 107 2.52 24.49 -17.40
CA ASP A 107 3.52 24.52 -18.46
C ASP A 107 4.93 24.25 -17.89
N ILE A 108 5.72 23.42 -18.59
CA ILE A 108 7.06 23.03 -18.11
C ILE A 108 8.01 24.25 -18.09
N LYS A 109 7.90 25.16 -19.05
CA LYS A 109 8.83 26.29 -19.22
C LYS A 109 8.44 27.49 -18.35
N THR A 110 7.15 27.88 -18.41
CA THR A 110 6.67 29.07 -17.72
C THR A 110 6.26 28.81 -16.28
N LYS A 111 5.96 27.55 -15.95
CA LYS A 111 5.39 27.12 -14.66
C LYS A 111 4.01 27.73 -14.38
N GLU A 112 3.37 28.28 -15.39
CA GLU A 112 2.03 28.85 -15.29
C GLU A 112 0.94 27.78 -15.45
N PRO A 113 -0.21 27.93 -14.79
CA PRO A 113 -1.30 26.98 -14.92
C PRO A 113 -1.90 27.00 -16.32
N ILE A 114 -2.19 25.82 -16.84
CA ILE A 114 -2.86 25.62 -18.12
C ILE A 114 -4.30 25.18 -17.87
N GLY A 115 -5.25 26.07 -18.14
CA GLY A 115 -6.67 25.79 -17.95
C GLY A 115 -7.13 25.84 -16.50
N THR A 116 -8.14 25.04 -16.17
CA THR A 116 -8.73 25.00 -14.83
C THR A 116 -7.88 24.17 -13.89
N THR A 117 -7.64 24.70 -12.69
CA THR A 117 -7.00 23.98 -11.57
C THR A 117 -8.07 23.56 -10.56
N PHE A 118 -7.86 22.42 -9.90
CA PHE A 118 -8.78 21.81 -8.95
C PHE A 118 -8.16 21.66 -7.56
N HIS A 119 -7.20 22.52 -7.20
CA HIS A 119 -6.45 22.40 -5.93
C HIS A 119 -7.33 22.50 -4.68
N ASP A 120 -8.46 23.18 -4.78
CA ASP A 120 -9.40 23.35 -3.67
C ASP A 120 -10.42 22.21 -3.58
N ASP A 121 -10.40 21.26 -4.50
CA ASP A 121 -11.34 20.14 -4.56
C ASP A 121 -10.63 18.79 -4.66
N GLU A 122 -10.37 18.19 -3.51
CA GLU A 122 -9.74 16.86 -3.41
C GLU A 122 -10.64 15.71 -3.88
N THR A 123 -11.91 15.97 -4.18
CA THR A 123 -12.83 14.95 -4.69
C THR A 123 -12.67 14.71 -6.18
N ILE A 124 -11.96 15.60 -6.87
CA ILE A 124 -11.67 15.48 -8.30
C ILE A 124 -10.32 14.81 -8.50
N TYR A 125 -10.33 13.71 -9.26
CA TYR A 125 -9.13 12.90 -9.54
C TYR A 125 -8.77 12.95 -11.01
N THR A 126 -7.45 12.89 -11.30
CA THR A 126 -6.92 12.52 -12.60
C THR A 126 -6.23 11.19 -12.51
N LEU A 127 -6.46 10.33 -13.51
CA LEU A 127 -5.83 9.01 -13.60
C LEU A 127 -4.75 9.04 -14.68
N ILE A 128 -3.55 8.65 -14.33
CA ILE A 128 -2.38 8.67 -15.19
C ILE A 128 -1.81 7.25 -15.26
N ARG A 129 -1.58 6.72 -16.47
CA ARG A 129 -0.94 5.40 -16.61
C ARG A 129 0.53 5.51 -16.27
N LEU A 130 1.07 4.54 -15.53
CA LEU A 130 2.48 4.55 -15.14
C LEU A 130 3.43 4.60 -16.35
N LYS A 131 3.09 3.96 -17.45
CA LYS A 131 3.88 3.99 -18.70
C LYS A 131 3.96 5.36 -19.36
N ASP A 132 3.01 6.26 -19.08
CA ASP A 132 2.98 7.60 -19.64
C ASP A 132 3.76 8.60 -18.76
N ILE A 133 4.25 8.16 -17.60
CA ILE A 133 5.00 8.97 -16.65
C ILE A 133 6.49 8.91 -16.97
N GLU A 134 7.10 10.06 -17.20
CA GLU A 134 8.55 10.20 -17.35
C GLU A 134 9.26 10.21 -16.01
N ARG A 135 8.77 11.05 -15.07
CA ARG A 135 9.27 11.13 -13.69
C ARG A 135 8.22 11.69 -12.74
N VAL A 136 8.40 11.41 -11.47
CA VAL A 136 7.59 11.99 -10.38
C VAL A 136 8.53 12.62 -9.37
N GLU A 137 8.22 13.84 -8.96
CA GLU A 137 8.85 14.54 -7.86
C GLU A 137 7.87 14.58 -6.69
N VAL A 138 8.33 14.26 -5.48
CA VAL A 138 7.52 14.22 -4.25
C VAL A 138 8.05 15.29 -3.30
N PHE A 139 7.15 16.08 -2.64
CA PHE A 139 7.54 17.13 -1.71
C PHE A 139 6.45 17.41 -0.66
#